data_752f2048ae1417917f2d288cde372708
#
_entry.id   752f2048ae1417917f2d288cde372708
#
_cell.length_a   1.000
_cell.length_b   1.000
_cell.length_c   1.000
_cell.angle_alpha   90.00
_cell.angle_beta   90.00
_cell.angle_gamma   90.00
#
_symmetry.space_group_name_H-M   'P 1'
#
loop_
_entity.id
_entity.type
_entity.pdbx_description
1 polymer ?
#
loop_
_entity_poly.entity_id
_entity_poly.type
_entity_poly.pdbx_seq_one_letter_code
_entity_poly.pdbx_strand_id
1 'polypeptide(L)' 'AYVTKITYNGDTRIALPIDVVIGKDGITKYNFFVKDGDAVKPIQIKASSIESLLVLNKRFDPAQYVDWEPHWNVPREWNL' A
#
# COMPACT_ATOMS: atom_id res chain seq x y z
N ALA A 1 9.43 6.08 1.21
CA ALA A 1 7.97 5.90 1.23
C ALA A 1 7.41 6.13 2.62
N TYR A 2 6.14 6.47 2.71
CA TYR A 2 5.46 6.71 3.98
C TYR A 2 4.53 5.54 4.32
N VAL A 3 4.49 5.22 5.60
CA VAL A 3 3.52 4.29 6.16
C VAL A 3 2.12 4.90 6.04
N THR A 4 1.14 4.09 5.69
CA THR A 4 -0.25 4.52 5.58
C THR A 4 -1.14 3.76 6.57
N LYS A 5 -2.30 4.35 6.85
CA LYS A 5 -3.39 3.70 7.55
C LYS A 5 -4.56 3.64 6.59
N ILE A 6 -4.97 2.43 6.25
CA ILE A 6 -6.04 2.22 5.27
C ILE A 6 -7.24 1.56 5.91
N THR A 7 -8.42 1.90 5.40
CA THR A 7 -9.68 1.26 5.76
C THR A 7 -10.28 0.65 4.51
N TYR A 8 -10.53 -0.65 4.55
CA TYR A 8 -11.17 -1.39 3.47
C TYR A 8 -11.97 -2.56 4.04
N ASN A 9 -13.09 -2.88 3.42
CA ASN A 9 -13.99 -3.95 3.87
C ASN A 9 -14.36 -3.84 5.36
N GLY A 10 -14.47 -2.63 5.88
CA GLY A 10 -14.77 -2.37 7.29
C GLY A 10 -13.60 -2.53 8.25
N ASP A 11 -12.43 -2.92 7.78
CA ASP A 11 -11.22 -3.10 8.59
C ASP A 11 -10.24 -1.94 8.38
N THR A 12 -9.63 -1.51 9.47
CA THR A 12 -8.56 -0.50 9.44
C THR A 12 -7.22 -1.17 9.75
N ARG A 13 -6.24 -0.96 8.87
CA ARG A 13 -4.92 -1.59 8.98
C ARG A 13 -3.81 -0.59 8.71
N ILE A 14 -2.65 -0.83 9.33
CA ILE A 14 -1.41 -0.16 8.95
C ILE A 14 -0.88 -0.85 7.69
N ALA A 15 -0.63 -0.07 6.65
CA ALA A 15 -0.22 -0.59 5.35
C ALA A 15 1.01 0.13 4.84
N LEU A 16 1.90 -0.63 4.21
CA LEU A 16 3.11 -0.13 3.58
C LEU A 16 2.88 -0.15 2.07
N PRO A 17 2.66 1.00 1.43
CA PRO A 17 2.39 1.03 -0.01
C PRO A 17 3.64 0.67 -0.80
N ILE A 18 3.51 -0.27 -1.72
CA ILE A 18 4.62 -0.74 -2.54
C ILE A 18 4.46 -0.31 -3.98
N ASP A 19 3.27 -0.52 -4.56
CA ASP A 19 3.10 -0.37 -6.00
C ASP A 19 1.65 -0.13 -6.37
N VAL A 20 1.44 0.40 -7.57
CA VAL A 20 0.12 0.57 -8.19
C VAL A 20 0.13 -0.15 -9.53
N VAL A 21 -0.85 -0.98 -9.75
CA VAL A 21 -1.01 -1.73 -11.00
C VAL A 21 -2.33 -1.33 -11.65
N ILE A 22 -2.27 -1.01 -12.94
CA ILE A 22 -3.47 -0.80 -13.75
C ILE A 22 -3.61 -1.99 -14.68
N GLY A 23 -4.67 -2.77 -14.49
CA GLY A 23 -4.93 -3.94 -15.28
C GLY A 23 -5.40 -3.61 -16.70
N LYS A 24 -5.44 -4.63 -17.56
CA LYS A 24 -5.95 -4.49 -18.93
C LYS A 24 -7.43 -4.09 -18.99
N ASP A 25 -8.15 -4.39 -17.90
CA ASP A 25 -9.55 -4.00 -17.72
C ASP A 25 -9.72 -2.55 -17.24
N GLY A 26 -8.62 -1.82 -17.06
CA GLY A 26 -8.63 -0.45 -16.55
C GLY A 26 -8.82 -0.34 -15.04
N ILE A 27 -8.82 -1.47 -14.32
CA ILE A 27 -9.00 -1.47 -12.87
C ILE A 27 -7.66 -1.17 -12.21
N THR A 28 -7.64 -0.14 -11.35
CA THR A 28 -6.48 0.22 -10.55
C THR A 28 -6.46 -0.60 -9.26
N LYS A 29 -5.32 -1.24 -8.99
CA LYS A 29 -5.09 -2.02 -7.78
C LYS A 29 -3.83 -1.54 -7.09
N TYR A 30 -3.89 -1.45 -5.77
CA TYR A 30 -2.76 -1.09 -4.94
C TYR A 30 -2.19 -2.30 -4.26
N ASN A 31 -0.86 -2.44 -4.32
CA ASN A 31 -0.13 -3.48 -3.60
C ASN A 31 0.44 -2.90 -2.32
N PHE A 32 0.07 -3.51 -1.20
CA PHE A 32 0.55 -3.13 0.13
C PHE A 32 1.15 -4.32 0.85
N PHE A 33 2.05 -4.04 1.80
CA PHE A 33 2.30 -4.97 2.91
C PHE A 33 1.51 -4.50 4.11
N VAL A 34 0.71 -5.38 4.67
CA VAL A 34 -0.14 -5.09 5.82
C VAL A 34 0.42 -5.78 7.04
N LYS A 35 0.53 -5.05 8.14
CA LYS A 35 0.93 -5.62 9.43
C LYS A 35 -0.24 -6.35 10.06
N ASP A 36 0.01 -7.60 10.45
CA ASP A 36 -0.92 -8.45 11.17
C ASP A 36 -0.18 -9.02 12.40
N GLY A 37 -0.24 -8.30 13.52
CA GLY A 37 0.61 -8.57 14.67
C GLY A 37 2.09 -8.35 14.31
N ASP A 38 2.92 -9.38 14.51
CA ASP A 38 4.34 -9.34 14.13
C ASP A 38 4.58 -9.76 12.68
N ALA A 39 3.56 -10.24 12.00
CA ALA A 39 3.66 -10.68 10.62
C ALA A 39 3.38 -9.52 9.66
N VAL A 40 4.04 -9.56 8.49
CA VAL A 40 3.80 -8.64 7.39
C VAL A 40 3.39 -9.47 6.19
N LYS A 41 2.22 -9.17 5.64
CA LYS A 41 1.64 -9.93 4.52
C LYS A 41 1.39 -9.04 3.31
N PRO A 42 1.71 -9.50 2.10
CA PRO A 42 1.35 -8.77 0.89
C PRO A 42 -0.15 -8.90 0.63
N ILE A 43 -0.78 -7.78 0.27
CA ILE A 43 -2.16 -7.76 -0.18
C ILE A 43 -2.30 -6.88 -1.40
N GLN A 44 -3.30 -7.17 -2.21
CA GLN A 44 -3.67 -6.34 -3.35
C GLN A 44 -5.12 -5.89 -3.18
N ILE A 45 -5.36 -4.59 -3.25
CA ILE A 45 -6.67 -4.00 -3.02
C ILE A 45 -7.05 -3.16 -4.24
N LYS A 46 -8.26 -3.35 -4.75
CA LYS A 46 -8.81 -2.45 -5.77
C LYS A 46 -8.96 -1.05 -5.19
N ALA A 47 -8.60 -0.03 -5.95
CA ALA A 47 -8.72 1.36 -5.50
C ALA A 47 -10.14 1.68 -5.03
N SER A 48 -11.16 1.15 -5.72
CA SER A 48 -12.57 1.36 -5.37
C SER A 48 -12.98 0.71 -4.03
N SER A 49 -12.20 -0.23 -3.51
CA SER A 49 -12.47 -0.90 -2.23
C SER A 49 -11.86 -0.17 -1.04
N ILE A 50 -11.01 0.82 -1.28
CA ILE A 50 -10.40 1.62 -0.22
C ILE A 50 -11.40 2.70 0.20
N GLU A 51 -11.87 2.61 1.44
CA GLU A 51 -12.82 3.57 2.00
C GLU A 51 -12.12 4.82 2.49
N SER A 52 -10.91 4.65 3.04
CA SER A 52 -10.13 5.73 3.63
C SER A 52 -8.65 5.40 3.57
N LEU A 53 -7.83 6.41 3.32
CA LEU A 53 -6.37 6.27 3.36
C LEU A 53 -5.79 7.52 4.00
N LEU A 54 -4.96 7.31 5.01
CA LEU A 54 -4.24 8.37 5.70
C LEU A 54 -2.75 8.11 5.61
N VAL A 55 -2.00 9.08 5.11
CA VAL A 55 -0.53 9.03 5.09
C VAL A 55 -0.01 9.44 6.45
N LEU A 56 0.75 8.56 7.10
CA LEU A 56 1.31 8.81 8.41
C LEU A 56 2.67 9.50 8.29
N ASN A 57 3.06 10.24 9.31
CA ASN A 57 4.37 10.90 9.37
C ASN A 57 5.45 9.91 9.82
N LYS A 58 5.56 8.77 9.13
CA LYS A 58 6.53 7.71 9.41
C LYS A 58 6.99 7.10 8.10
N ARG A 59 8.29 7.03 7.91
CA ARG A 59 8.89 6.44 6.71
C ARG A 59 9.25 4.99 6.91
N PHE A 60 9.30 4.25 5.82
CA PHE A 60 9.82 2.89 5.79
C PHE A 60 10.68 2.70 4.53
N ASP A 61 11.55 1.70 4.57
CA ASP A 61 12.39 1.33 3.43
C ASP A 61 11.80 0.08 2.76
N PRO A 62 11.31 0.20 1.51
CA PRO A 62 10.76 -0.95 0.80
C PRO A 62 11.75 -2.10 0.62
N ALA A 63 13.05 -1.81 0.55
CA ALA A 63 14.08 -2.83 0.37
C ALA A 63 14.12 -3.83 1.55
N GLN A 64 13.54 -3.48 2.70
CA GLN A 64 13.42 -4.39 3.83
C GLN A 64 12.33 -5.44 3.65
N TYR A 65 11.44 -5.26 2.68
CA TYR A 65 10.26 -6.10 2.47
C TYR A 65 10.27 -6.85 1.14
N VAL A 66 10.93 -6.29 0.14
CA VAL A 66 11.02 -6.88 -1.19
C VAL A 66 12.46 -6.85 -1.69
N ASP A 67 12.85 -7.83 -2.50
CA ASP A 67 14.19 -7.95 -3.09
C ASP A 67 14.27 -7.40 -4.52
N TRP A 68 13.16 -6.86 -5.03
CA TRP A 68 13.07 -6.20 -6.32
C TRP A 68 12.82 -4.70 -6.12
N GLU A 69 13.20 -3.91 -7.11
CA GLU A 69 12.97 -2.47 -7.06
C GLU A 69 11.50 -2.17 -7.37
N PRO A 70 10.74 -1.58 -6.44
CA PRO A 70 9.36 -1.24 -6.69
C PRO A 70 9.23 -0.19 -7.78
N HIS A 71 8.25 -0.37 -8.66
CA HIS A 71 7.86 0.67 -9.59
C HIS A 71 6.95 1.67 -8.86
N TRP A 72 7.51 2.81 -8.47
CA TRP A 72 6.82 3.81 -7.66
C TRP A 72 5.74 4.54 -8.45
N ASN A 73 4.70 3.84 -8.83
CA ASN A 73 3.51 4.42 -9.44
C ASN A 73 2.46 4.81 -8.41
N VAL A 74 2.82 4.76 -7.13
CA VAL A 74 1.94 5.23 -6.05
C VAL A 74 1.78 6.75 -6.13
N PRO A 75 0.63 7.29 -5.67
CA PRO A 75 0.44 8.73 -5.63
C PRO A 75 1.60 9.44 -4.96
N ARG A 76 1.95 10.61 -5.48
CA ARG A 76 3.13 11.35 -5.03
C ARG A 76 3.10 11.65 -3.53
N GLU A 77 1.94 11.96 -2.99
CA GLU A 77 1.75 12.25 -1.58
C GLU A 77 2.10 11.07 -0.67
N TRP A 78 2.10 9.85 -1.20
CA TRP A 78 2.48 8.66 -0.44
C TRP A 78 3.99 8.44 -0.42
N ASN A 79 4.71 9.10 -1.31
CA ASN A 79 6.11 8.84 -1.57
C ASN A 79 7.05 10.01 -1.30
N LEU A 80 6.51 11.07 -0.75
CA LEU A 80 7.30 12.25 -0.40
C LEU A 80 8.22 12.07 0.81
#